data_81aae368f1934fb289d3c3184ef867db
#
_entry.id   81aae368f1934fb289d3c3184ef867db
#
_cell.length_a   1.000
_cell.length_b   1.000
_cell.length_c   1.000
_cell.angle_alpha   90.00
_cell.angle_beta   90.00
_cell.angle_gamma   90.00
#
_symmetry.space_group_name_H-M   'P 1'
#
loop_
_entity.id
_entity.type
_entity.pdbx_description
1 polymer ?
#
loop_
_entity_poly.entity_id
_entity_poly.type
_entity_poly.pdbx_seq_one_letter_code
_entity_poly.pdbx_strand_id
1 'polypeptide(L)'
;MKVLVAVKRVVDYNVKIRVKSDGSGVELTNVKMSMNPFDEIAVEEALKLKEAGKVSEVVVVSIGPAQAQETLRTALAMGADRAILVKTDDAVEPLAVAKILKGVVAAEEPKLVILGKQAIDDDANQTGQMLSALLGWAQATFASEVQLSDTSANVTREVDGGLQTIEVKLPAIVTTDLRLNQPRYASLPNIMKAKKKPLDEKAPADYGVDTAPRLKILKTEEPSGRKAGVKVASVAELVDKLKNEAGVL
;
A
#
# COMPACT_ATOMS: atom_id res chain seq x y z
N MET A 1 -3.31 6.47 -21.22
CA MET A 1 -2.46 7.16 -20.22
C MET A 1 -1.60 6.14 -19.46
N LYS A 2 -0.50 6.60 -18.81
CA LYS A 2 0.33 5.78 -17.93
C LYS A 2 -0.18 5.82 -16.49
N VAL A 3 -0.14 4.68 -15.80
CA VAL A 3 -0.42 4.55 -14.37
C VAL A 3 0.84 4.05 -13.64
N LEU A 4 1.16 4.66 -12.51
CA LEU A 4 2.20 4.23 -11.59
C LEU A 4 1.55 3.53 -10.38
N VAL A 5 2.04 2.35 -10.02
CA VAL A 5 1.57 1.61 -8.85
C VAL A 5 2.74 1.39 -7.89
N ALA A 6 2.60 1.88 -6.66
CA ALA A 6 3.58 1.61 -5.62
C ALA A 6 3.25 0.31 -4.89
N VAL A 7 4.25 -0.55 -4.69
CA VAL A 7 4.10 -1.84 -4.00
C VAL A 7 5.18 -2.00 -2.93
N LYS A 8 4.78 -2.47 -1.75
CA LYS A 8 5.69 -2.69 -0.62
C LYS A 8 5.88 -4.18 -0.35
N ARG A 9 7.12 -4.59 -0.08
CA ARG A 9 7.46 -5.92 0.43
C ARG A 9 7.26 -5.94 1.93
N VAL A 10 6.39 -6.80 2.42
CA VAL A 10 6.03 -6.92 3.85
C VAL A 10 6.10 -8.36 4.30
N VAL A 11 6.07 -8.62 5.61
CA VAL A 11 5.90 -9.97 6.13
C VAL A 11 4.54 -10.52 5.68
N ASP A 12 4.52 -11.75 5.18
CA ASP A 12 3.28 -12.41 4.74
C ASP A 12 2.28 -12.49 5.90
N TYR A 13 1.04 -12.11 5.65
CA TYR A 13 -0.01 -12.02 6.68
C TYR A 13 -0.36 -13.35 7.36
N ASN A 14 0.05 -14.49 6.79
CA ASN A 14 -0.11 -15.80 7.43
C ASN A 14 1.01 -16.11 8.42
N VAL A 15 2.07 -15.32 8.47
CA VAL A 15 3.19 -15.51 9.38
C VAL A 15 2.84 -15.00 10.77
N LYS A 16 3.04 -15.81 11.78
CA LYS A 16 2.99 -15.33 13.17
C LYS A 16 4.24 -14.52 13.49
N ILE A 17 4.06 -13.21 13.66
CA ILE A 17 5.12 -12.27 14.02
C ILE A 17 5.69 -12.62 15.40
N ARG A 18 7.01 -12.49 15.53
CA ARG A 18 7.74 -12.64 16.79
C ARG A 18 8.56 -11.38 17.04
N VAL A 19 8.53 -10.89 18.26
CA VAL A 19 9.41 -9.79 18.70
C VAL A 19 10.79 -10.36 19.03
N LYS A 20 11.84 -9.64 18.65
CA LYS A 20 13.22 -10.00 19.02
C LYS A 20 13.38 -9.97 20.54
N SER A 21 14.24 -10.82 21.09
CA SER A 21 14.45 -10.94 22.53
C SER A 21 14.96 -9.66 23.19
N ASP A 22 15.64 -8.80 22.43
CA ASP A 22 16.14 -7.50 22.87
C ASP A 22 15.13 -6.34 22.74
N GLY A 23 13.92 -6.62 22.19
CA GLY A 23 12.89 -5.62 21.96
C GLY A 23 13.21 -4.59 20.89
N SER A 24 14.25 -4.82 20.06
CA SER A 24 14.68 -3.86 19.02
C SER A 24 13.80 -3.85 17.76
N GLY A 25 12.84 -4.78 17.65
CA GLY A 25 11.96 -4.91 16.49
C GLY A 25 11.39 -6.31 16.38
N VAL A 26 10.87 -6.63 15.19
CA VAL A 26 10.36 -7.96 14.86
C VAL A 26 11.45 -8.83 14.22
N GLU A 27 11.36 -10.16 14.42
CA GLU A 27 12.25 -11.10 13.78
C GLU A 27 11.89 -11.30 12.32
N LEU A 28 12.85 -11.01 11.43
CA LEU A 28 12.67 -11.11 9.98
C LEU A 28 13.53 -12.20 9.33
N THR A 29 14.39 -12.87 10.09
CA THR A 29 15.30 -13.90 9.57
C THR A 29 14.49 -15.12 9.12
N ASN A 30 14.64 -15.51 7.85
CA ASN A 30 13.93 -16.65 7.26
C ASN A 30 12.40 -16.57 7.35
N VAL A 31 11.85 -15.36 7.43
CA VAL A 31 10.41 -15.12 7.43
C VAL A 31 9.92 -14.98 6.00
N LYS A 32 8.79 -15.62 5.68
CA LYS A 32 8.15 -15.45 4.38
C LYS A 32 7.70 -14.00 4.21
N MET A 33 8.10 -13.40 3.08
CA MET A 33 7.70 -12.05 2.69
C MET A 33 6.78 -12.14 1.48
N SER A 34 5.89 -11.14 1.33
CA SER A 34 4.96 -11.03 0.21
C SER A 34 4.75 -9.57 -0.19
N MET A 35 3.99 -9.33 -1.25
CA MET A 35 3.45 -8.01 -1.55
C MET A 35 2.42 -7.64 -0.49
N ASN A 36 2.38 -6.37 -0.09
CA ASN A 36 1.33 -5.86 0.78
C ASN A 36 -0.05 -6.11 0.15
N PRO A 37 -1.02 -6.70 0.87
CA PRO A 37 -2.34 -7.04 0.32
C PRO A 37 -3.09 -5.85 -0.30
N PHE A 38 -2.99 -4.66 0.28
CA PHE A 38 -3.60 -3.46 -0.29
C PHE A 38 -2.94 -3.04 -1.61
N ASP A 39 -1.64 -3.31 -1.77
CA ASP A 39 -0.92 -3.00 -3.01
C ASP A 39 -1.23 -4.03 -4.10
N GLU A 40 -1.52 -5.29 -3.75
CA GLU A 40 -2.04 -6.29 -4.70
C GLU A 40 -3.36 -5.81 -5.33
N ILE A 41 -4.27 -5.23 -4.52
CA ILE A 41 -5.50 -4.59 -4.99
C ILE A 41 -5.19 -3.43 -5.94
N ALA A 42 -4.18 -2.61 -5.62
CA ALA A 42 -3.77 -1.49 -6.47
C ALA A 42 -3.24 -1.96 -7.84
N VAL A 43 -2.42 -3.02 -7.86
CA VAL A 43 -1.94 -3.63 -9.10
C VAL A 43 -3.10 -4.17 -9.93
N GLU A 44 -4.00 -4.93 -9.31
CA GLU A 44 -5.18 -5.48 -10.00
C GLU A 44 -6.05 -4.39 -10.62
N GLU A 45 -6.30 -3.29 -9.89
CA GLU A 45 -7.10 -2.17 -10.42
C GLU A 45 -6.43 -1.54 -11.64
N ALA A 46 -5.13 -1.27 -11.58
CA ALA A 46 -4.39 -0.74 -12.72
C ALA A 46 -4.47 -1.67 -13.95
N LEU A 47 -4.44 -2.99 -13.74
CA LEU A 47 -4.57 -3.97 -14.81
C LEU A 47 -5.99 -4.01 -15.39
N LYS A 48 -7.04 -3.94 -14.55
CA LYS A 48 -8.43 -3.85 -15.01
C LYS A 48 -8.66 -2.59 -15.84
N LEU A 49 -8.13 -1.45 -15.42
CA LEU A 49 -8.19 -0.20 -16.17
C LEU A 49 -7.46 -0.30 -17.52
N LYS A 50 -6.35 -1.04 -17.57
CA LYS A 50 -5.62 -1.31 -18.82
C LYS A 50 -6.42 -2.23 -19.75
N GLU A 51 -7.00 -3.30 -19.24
CA GLU A 51 -7.85 -4.23 -20.01
C GLU A 51 -9.11 -3.53 -20.56
N ALA A 52 -9.63 -2.55 -19.83
CA ALA A 52 -10.72 -1.68 -20.28
C ALA A 52 -10.28 -0.61 -21.30
N GLY A 53 -9.01 -0.58 -21.73
CA GLY A 53 -8.47 0.38 -22.69
C GLY A 53 -8.30 1.81 -22.16
N LYS A 54 -8.47 2.04 -20.85
CA LYS A 54 -8.31 3.36 -20.20
C LYS A 54 -6.86 3.71 -19.92
N VAL A 55 -6.01 2.68 -19.73
CA VAL A 55 -4.60 2.78 -19.41
C VAL A 55 -3.78 2.09 -20.49
N SER A 56 -2.71 2.72 -20.95
CA SER A 56 -1.81 2.17 -21.97
C SER A 56 -0.60 1.46 -21.38
N GLU A 57 -0.14 1.88 -20.21
CA GLU A 57 1.03 1.33 -19.55
C GLU A 57 0.87 1.32 -18.02
N VAL A 58 1.19 0.18 -17.40
CA VAL A 58 1.24 0.01 -15.94
C VAL A 58 2.68 -0.16 -15.51
N VAL A 59 3.20 0.80 -14.78
CA VAL A 59 4.54 0.80 -14.19
C VAL A 59 4.42 0.54 -12.70
N VAL A 60 5.17 -0.43 -12.19
CA VAL A 60 5.19 -0.73 -10.75
C VAL A 60 6.50 -0.27 -10.13
N VAL A 61 6.46 0.31 -8.94
CA VAL A 61 7.64 0.77 -8.20
C VAL A 61 7.65 0.20 -6.79
N SER A 62 8.82 -0.21 -6.32
CA SER A 62 9.06 -0.58 -4.92
C SER A 62 10.30 0.13 -4.40
N ILE A 63 10.27 0.51 -3.12
CA ILE A 63 11.40 1.15 -2.43
C ILE A 63 11.80 0.21 -1.30
N GLY A 64 13.07 -0.19 -1.26
CA GLY A 64 13.57 -1.11 -0.26
C GLY A 64 14.81 -1.89 -0.68
N PRO A 65 15.17 -2.95 0.05
CA PRO A 65 16.35 -3.75 -0.22
C PRO A 65 16.24 -4.51 -1.56
N ALA A 66 17.36 -5.06 -2.02
CA ALA A 66 17.41 -5.82 -3.29
C ALA A 66 16.32 -6.90 -3.40
N GLN A 67 15.92 -7.53 -2.28
CA GLN A 67 14.87 -8.54 -2.24
C GLN A 67 13.46 -8.00 -2.58
N ALA A 68 13.24 -6.67 -2.56
CA ALA A 68 11.98 -6.08 -3.02
C ALA A 68 11.74 -6.32 -4.52
N GLN A 69 12.79 -6.72 -5.27
CA GLN A 69 12.66 -7.20 -6.64
C GLN A 69 11.70 -8.39 -6.76
N GLU A 70 11.60 -9.27 -5.78
CA GLU A 70 10.68 -10.42 -5.79
C GLU A 70 9.23 -9.97 -5.84
N THR A 71 8.88 -8.95 -5.06
CA THR A 71 7.56 -8.31 -5.05
C THR A 71 7.25 -7.66 -6.40
N LEU A 72 8.22 -6.96 -6.99
CA LEU A 72 8.08 -6.39 -8.34
C LEU A 72 7.88 -7.48 -9.40
N ARG A 73 8.61 -8.60 -9.33
CA ARG A 73 8.42 -9.74 -10.24
C ARG A 73 7.03 -10.35 -10.10
N THR A 74 6.44 -10.36 -8.90
CA THR A 74 5.06 -10.77 -8.69
C THR A 74 4.09 -9.84 -9.42
N ALA A 75 4.23 -8.52 -9.28
CA ALA A 75 3.40 -7.56 -10.01
C ALA A 75 3.55 -7.66 -11.54
N LEU A 76 4.77 -7.90 -12.02
CA LEU A 76 5.04 -8.15 -13.44
C LEU A 76 4.38 -9.46 -13.93
N ALA A 77 4.31 -10.48 -13.08
CA ALA A 77 3.63 -11.75 -13.38
C ALA A 77 2.10 -11.61 -13.38
N MET A 78 1.55 -10.71 -12.56
CA MET A 78 0.13 -10.36 -12.62
C MET A 78 -0.22 -9.67 -13.95
N GLY A 79 0.70 -8.89 -14.54
CA GLY A 79 0.45 -8.27 -15.84
C GLY A 79 1.08 -6.89 -16.05
N ALA A 80 1.69 -6.28 -15.04
CA ALA A 80 2.36 -4.99 -15.18
C ALA A 80 3.43 -5.03 -16.30
N ASP A 81 3.69 -3.89 -16.93
CA ASP A 81 4.56 -3.82 -18.12
C ASP A 81 6.04 -3.78 -17.76
N ARG A 82 6.41 -2.94 -16.82
CA ARG A 82 7.77 -2.78 -16.32
C ARG A 82 7.79 -2.39 -14.86
N ALA A 83 8.95 -2.47 -14.24
CA ALA A 83 9.15 -2.23 -12.84
C ALA A 83 10.34 -1.30 -12.58
N ILE A 84 10.29 -0.59 -11.44
CA ILE A 84 11.37 0.24 -10.92
C ILE A 84 11.63 -0.19 -9.47
N LEU A 85 12.86 -0.59 -9.19
CA LEU A 85 13.34 -0.79 -7.82
C LEU A 85 14.15 0.43 -7.39
N VAL A 86 13.65 1.18 -6.41
CA VAL A 86 14.46 2.19 -5.73
C VAL A 86 15.14 1.51 -4.55
N LYS A 87 16.39 1.09 -4.78
CA LYS A 87 17.13 0.23 -3.86
C LYS A 87 17.72 1.03 -2.72
N THR A 88 17.39 0.62 -1.51
CA THR A 88 18.00 1.10 -0.26
C THR A 88 17.85 0.03 0.81
N ASP A 89 18.86 -0.10 1.67
CA ASP A 89 18.81 -0.97 2.85
C ASP A 89 18.34 -0.21 4.11
N ASP A 90 18.13 1.10 3.98
CA ASP A 90 17.61 1.94 5.06
C ASP A 90 16.14 1.63 5.36
N ALA A 91 15.75 1.77 6.61
CA ALA A 91 14.34 1.80 7.02
C ALA A 91 13.74 3.16 6.62
N VAL A 92 13.05 3.20 5.48
CA VAL A 92 12.53 4.44 4.91
C VAL A 92 11.16 4.79 5.50
N GLU A 93 11.06 5.97 6.11
CA GLU A 93 9.82 6.49 6.67
C GLU A 93 8.83 6.97 5.57
N PRO A 94 7.50 7.00 5.83
CA PRO A 94 6.49 7.36 4.83
C PRO A 94 6.73 8.68 4.10
N LEU A 95 7.24 9.71 4.79
CA LEU A 95 7.54 10.99 4.14
C LEU A 95 8.72 10.89 3.15
N ALA A 96 9.75 10.12 3.48
CA ALA A 96 10.87 9.89 2.57
C ALA A 96 10.41 9.03 1.37
N VAL A 97 9.56 8.02 1.60
CA VAL A 97 8.91 7.26 0.53
C VAL A 97 8.10 8.18 -0.39
N ALA A 98 7.28 9.06 0.15
CA ALA A 98 6.51 10.02 -0.65
C ALA A 98 7.40 10.97 -1.47
N LYS A 99 8.53 11.41 -0.92
CA LYS A 99 9.52 12.23 -1.66
C LYS A 99 10.17 11.46 -2.80
N ILE A 100 10.55 10.20 -2.58
CA ILE A 100 11.10 9.32 -3.63
C ILE A 100 10.05 9.12 -4.72
N LEU A 101 8.81 8.78 -4.35
CA LEU A 101 7.71 8.62 -5.30
C LEU A 101 7.44 9.90 -6.09
N LYS A 102 7.56 11.09 -5.49
CA LYS A 102 7.50 12.36 -6.21
C LYS A 102 8.56 12.43 -7.32
N GLY A 103 9.80 12.02 -7.04
CA GLY A 103 10.87 11.95 -8.04
C GLY A 103 10.55 10.95 -9.16
N VAL A 104 10.02 9.77 -8.81
CA VAL A 104 9.58 8.77 -9.79
C VAL A 104 8.44 9.32 -10.65
N VAL A 105 7.46 10.00 -10.05
CA VAL A 105 6.36 10.65 -10.78
C VAL A 105 6.88 11.69 -11.78
N ALA A 106 7.87 12.48 -11.38
CA ALA A 106 8.49 13.49 -12.27
C ALA A 106 9.21 12.84 -13.46
N ALA A 107 9.85 11.68 -13.26
CA ALA A 107 10.55 10.95 -14.32
C ALA A 107 9.61 10.17 -15.24
N GLU A 108 8.51 9.61 -14.67
CA GLU A 108 7.59 8.73 -15.39
C GLU A 108 6.38 9.45 -15.99
N GLU A 109 6.05 10.62 -15.49
CA GLU A 109 4.90 11.44 -15.93
C GLU A 109 3.57 10.66 -16.00
N PRO A 110 3.19 9.88 -14.98
CA PRO A 110 1.91 9.21 -14.94
C PRO A 110 0.78 10.23 -14.79
N LYS A 111 -0.44 9.86 -15.20
CA LYS A 111 -1.65 10.66 -14.93
C LYS A 111 -2.41 10.16 -13.71
N LEU A 112 -2.11 8.96 -13.25
CA LEU A 112 -2.72 8.35 -12.08
C LEU A 112 -1.65 7.57 -11.32
N VAL A 113 -1.62 7.75 -10.00
CA VAL A 113 -0.85 6.91 -9.08
C VAL A 113 -1.83 6.14 -8.21
N ILE A 114 -1.68 4.83 -8.17
CA ILE A 114 -2.50 3.95 -7.32
C ILE A 114 -1.56 3.24 -6.34
N LEU A 115 -1.94 3.20 -5.07
CA LEU A 115 -1.22 2.47 -4.03
C LEU A 115 -2.20 1.97 -2.97
N GLY A 116 -1.79 0.99 -2.18
CA GLY A 116 -2.56 0.55 -1.03
C GLY A 116 -2.81 1.69 -0.05
N LYS A 117 -3.97 1.71 0.61
CA LYS A 117 -4.28 2.72 1.62
C LYS A 117 -3.28 2.69 2.79
N GLN A 118 -2.77 1.53 3.12
CA GLN A 118 -1.83 1.27 4.21
C GLN A 118 -0.97 0.04 3.91
N ALA A 119 0.12 -0.15 4.63
CA ALA A 119 0.90 -1.37 4.64
C ALA A 119 0.69 -2.11 5.97
N ILE A 120 0.56 -3.44 5.92
CA ILE A 120 0.20 -4.26 7.09
C ILE A 120 1.31 -4.38 8.14
N ASP A 121 2.51 -3.88 7.85
CA ASP A 121 3.64 -3.90 8.76
C ASP A 121 3.70 -2.69 9.70
N ASP A 122 3.23 -1.51 9.26
CA ASP A 122 3.28 -0.28 10.04
C ASP A 122 1.93 0.43 10.21
N ASP A 123 0.93 0.08 9.38
CA ASP A 123 -0.42 0.67 9.37
C ASP A 123 -0.43 2.22 9.36
N ALA A 124 0.64 2.85 8.87
CA ALA A 124 0.79 4.31 8.95
C ALA A 124 -0.26 5.07 8.13
N ASN A 125 -0.73 4.52 7.01
CA ASN A 125 -1.79 5.10 6.15
C ASN A 125 -1.60 6.58 5.81
N GLN A 126 -0.40 6.98 5.38
CA GLN A 126 -0.10 8.40 5.13
C GLN A 126 0.72 8.67 3.88
N THR A 127 1.34 7.65 3.25
CA THR A 127 2.22 7.85 2.08
C THR A 127 1.49 8.47 0.90
N GLY A 128 0.30 7.97 0.55
CA GLY A 128 -0.49 8.49 -0.57
C GLY A 128 -0.91 9.94 -0.37
N GLN A 129 -1.37 10.28 0.83
CA GLN A 129 -1.78 11.63 1.21
C GLN A 129 -0.59 12.61 1.19
N MET A 130 0.57 12.18 1.71
CA MET A 130 1.81 12.98 1.65
C MET A 130 2.27 13.19 0.20
N LEU A 131 2.19 12.16 -0.65
CA LEU A 131 2.53 12.27 -2.06
C LEU A 131 1.61 13.25 -2.78
N SER A 132 0.30 13.19 -2.53
CA SER A 132 -0.68 14.13 -3.06
C SER A 132 -0.33 15.57 -2.71
N ALA A 133 -0.04 15.84 -1.43
CA ALA A 133 0.35 17.16 -0.96
C ALA A 133 1.65 17.66 -1.61
N LEU A 134 2.68 16.79 -1.72
CA LEU A 134 3.96 17.12 -2.34
C LEU A 134 3.87 17.43 -3.84
N LEU A 135 2.89 16.84 -4.54
CA LEU A 135 2.65 17.06 -5.97
C LEU A 135 1.62 18.16 -6.24
N GLY A 136 0.81 18.56 -5.25
CA GLY A 136 -0.35 19.43 -5.44
C GLY A 136 -1.45 18.74 -6.27
N TRP A 137 -1.52 17.41 -6.26
CA TRP A 137 -2.52 16.64 -6.99
C TRP A 137 -3.73 16.33 -6.14
N ALA A 138 -4.89 16.13 -6.80
CA ALA A 138 -6.07 15.61 -6.12
C ALA A 138 -5.83 14.20 -5.56
N GLN A 139 -6.54 13.85 -4.49
CA GLN A 139 -6.49 12.51 -3.90
C GLN A 139 -7.89 11.94 -3.65
N ALA A 140 -8.02 10.64 -3.83
CA ALA A 140 -9.17 9.87 -3.41
C ALA A 140 -8.68 8.64 -2.63
N THR A 141 -8.96 8.62 -1.32
CA THR A 141 -8.44 7.61 -0.40
C THR A 141 -9.49 6.57 -0.06
N PHE A 142 -9.06 5.34 0.28
CA PHE A 142 -9.92 4.20 0.66
C PHE A 142 -10.89 3.78 -0.44
N ALA A 143 -10.43 3.76 -1.69
CA ALA A 143 -11.25 3.44 -2.84
C ALA A 143 -11.81 2.01 -2.79
N SER A 144 -13.12 1.88 -2.95
CA SER A 144 -13.84 0.62 -3.16
C SER A 144 -14.45 0.50 -4.57
N GLU A 145 -14.47 1.60 -5.35
CA GLU A 145 -14.80 1.60 -6.76
C GLU A 145 -14.04 2.74 -7.46
N VAL A 146 -13.55 2.49 -8.68
CA VAL A 146 -12.86 3.51 -9.52
C VAL A 146 -13.41 3.47 -10.93
N GLN A 147 -13.96 4.58 -11.39
CA GLN A 147 -14.40 4.80 -12.76
C GLN A 147 -13.55 5.89 -13.40
N LEU A 148 -12.67 5.50 -14.33
CA LEU A 148 -11.71 6.40 -14.97
C LEU A 148 -12.23 6.96 -16.28
N SER A 149 -12.16 8.29 -16.44
CA SER A 149 -12.34 9.03 -17.70
C SER A 149 -10.99 9.56 -18.21
N ASP A 150 -11.00 10.30 -19.31
CA ASP A 150 -9.76 10.88 -19.86
C ASP A 150 -9.23 12.05 -19.00
N THR A 151 -10.08 12.71 -18.23
CA THR A 151 -9.73 13.93 -17.48
C THR A 151 -9.99 13.84 -15.99
N SER A 152 -10.75 12.85 -15.53
CA SER A 152 -11.13 12.68 -14.13
C SER A 152 -11.31 11.22 -13.74
N ALA A 153 -11.40 10.95 -12.45
CA ALA A 153 -11.83 9.69 -11.89
C ALA A 153 -12.97 9.90 -10.90
N ASN A 154 -14.05 9.15 -11.05
CA ASN A 154 -15.09 9.00 -10.03
C ASN A 154 -14.69 7.85 -9.12
N VAL A 155 -14.53 8.13 -7.84
CA VAL A 155 -14.05 7.16 -6.85
C VAL A 155 -15.05 7.06 -5.70
N THR A 156 -15.58 5.86 -5.49
CA THR A 156 -16.35 5.53 -4.29
C THR A 156 -15.39 5.09 -3.19
N ARG A 157 -15.51 5.72 -2.04
CA ARG A 157 -14.62 5.59 -0.89
C ARG A 157 -15.34 4.99 0.30
N GLU A 158 -14.65 4.15 1.05
CA GLU A 158 -15.09 3.67 2.36
C GLU A 158 -14.84 4.78 3.41
N VAL A 159 -15.90 5.22 4.10
CA VAL A 159 -15.85 6.18 5.21
C VAL A 159 -16.65 5.65 6.39
N ASP A 160 -16.42 6.16 7.60
CA ASP A 160 -17.07 5.64 8.83
C ASP A 160 -18.59 5.63 8.74
N GLY A 161 -19.20 6.62 8.07
CA GLY A 161 -20.65 6.70 7.89
C GLY A 161 -21.21 5.89 6.71
N GLY A 162 -20.38 5.16 5.95
CA GLY A 162 -20.80 4.38 4.77
C GLY A 162 -19.92 4.63 3.54
N LEU A 163 -20.53 4.95 2.41
CA LEU A 163 -19.83 5.20 1.14
C LEU A 163 -19.93 6.68 0.73
N GLN A 164 -18.84 7.19 0.18
CA GLN A 164 -18.79 8.54 -0.41
C GLN A 164 -18.21 8.46 -1.81
N THR A 165 -18.96 8.93 -2.81
CA THR A 165 -18.42 9.05 -4.18
C THR A 165 -17.96 10.48 -4.42
N ILE A 166 -16.71 10.63 -4.88
CA ILE A 166 -16.12 11.91 -5.25
C ILE A 166 -15.56 11.85 -6.66
N GLU A 167 -15.58 12.97 -7.36
CA GLU A 167 -14.87 13.16 -8.62
C GLU A 167 -13.55 13.89 -8.35
N VAL A 168 -12.45 13.35 -8.85
CA VAL A 168 -11.13 13.98 -8.79
C VAL A 168 -10.60 14.21 -10.20
N LYS A 169 -10.04 15.40 -10.45
CA LYS A 169 -9.38 15.71 -11.72
C LYS A 169 -8.02 15.02 -11.80
N LEU A 170 -7.68 14.54 -13.00
CA LEU A 170 -6.34 14.02 -13.27
C LEU A 170 -5.34 15.18 -13.52
N PRO A 171 -4.08 15.05 -13.11
CA PRO A 171 -3.50 13.87 -12.45
C PRO A 171 -3.95 13.74 -10.99
N ALA A 172 -4.04 12.48 -10.49
CA ALA A 172 -4.55 12.20 -9.15
C ALA A 172 -3.83 11.03 -8.47
N ILE A 173 -3.99 10.96 -7.14
CA ILE A 173 -3.56 9.85 -6.30
C ILE A 173 -4.80 9.09 -5.81
N VAL A 174 -4.80 7.78 -5.95
CA VAL A 174 -5.86 6.90 -5.42
C VAL A 174 -5.23 5.91 -4.45
N THR A 175 -5.79 5.80 -3.25
CA THR A 175 -5.39 4.72 -2.33
C THR A 175 -6.51 3.69 -2.22
N THR A 176 -6.15 2.39 -2.24
CA THR A 176 -7.10 1.30 -2.40
C THR A 176 -7.48 0.65 -1.08
N ASP A 177 -8.77 0.37 -0.92
CA ASP A 177 -9.29 -0.52 0.12
C ASP A 177 -9.36 -1.97 -0.42
N LEU A 178 -9.41 -2.96 0.48
CA LEU A 178 -9.51 -4.38 0.11
C LEU A 178 -10.83 -4.74 -0.60
N ARG A 179 -11.85 -3.88 -0.51
CA ARG A 179 -13.17 -4.07 -1.14
C ARG A 179 -13.20 -3.71 -2.62
N LEU A 180 -12.16 -3.05 -3.14
CA LEU A 180 -12.13 -2.54 -4.52
C LEU A 180 -12.20 -3.66 -5.56
N ASN A 181 -11.45 -4.73 -5.37
CA ASN A 181 -11.42 -5.87 -6.27
C ASN A 181 -10.85 -7.12 -5.59
N GLN A 182 -10.77 -8.21 -6.35
CA GLN A 182 -10.07 -9.43 -5.94
C GLN A 182 -8.87 -9.64 -6.89
N PRO A 183 -7.63 -9.61 -6.36
CA PRO A 183 -6.44 -9.78 -7.18
C PRO A 183 -6.41 -11.14 -7.89
N ARG A 184 -5.95 -11.12 -9.14
CA ARG A 184 -5.75 -12.33 -9.93
C ARG A 184 -4.52 -13.11 -9.47
N TYR A 185 -4.56 -14.41 -9.64
CA TYR A 185 -3.38 -15.25 -9.50
C TYR A 185 -2.53 -15.18 -10.77
N ALA A 186 -1.21 -15.05 -10.62
CA ALA A 186 -0.30 -15.14 -11.72
C ALA A 186 -0.21 -16.60 -12.22
N SER A 187 -0.42 -16.81 -13.50
CA SER A 187 -0.23 -18.14 -14.12
C SER A 187 1.26 -18.47 -14.24
N LEU A 188 1.59 -19.76 -14.25
CA LEU A 188 2.97 -20.21 -14.41
C LEU A 188 3.66 -19.65 -15.66
N PRO A 189 3.01 -19.61 -16.86
CA PRO A 189 3.58 -18.95 -18.03
C PRO A 189 3.87 -17.46 -17.80
N ASN A 190 3.02 -16.74 -17.06
CA ASN A 190 3.22 -15.32 -16.77
C ASN A 190 4.37 -15.11 -15.78
N ILE A 191 4.55 -15.99 -14.80
CA ILE A 191 5.71 -15.97 -13.90
C ILE A 191 7.01 -16.13 -14.70
N MET A 192 7.05 -17.04 -15.67
CA MET A 192 8.21 -17.24 -16.54
C MET A 192 8.48 -16.03 -17.44
N LYS A 193 7.45 -15.41 -18.00
CA LYS A 193 7.57 -14.17 -18.80
C LYS A 193 8.04 -12.99 -17.95
N ALA A 194 7.56 -12.87 -16.71
CA ALA A 194 7.91 -11.79 -15.79
C ALA A 194 9.41 -11.71 -15.52
N LYS A 195 10.13 -12.83 -15.52
CA LYS A 195 11.60 -12.86 -15.37
C LYS A 195 12.35 -12.04 -16.42
N LYS A 196 11.77 -11.89 -17.62
CA LYS A 196 12.36 -11.18 -18.76
C LYS A 196 11.82 -9.75 -18.93
N LYS A 197 10.77 -9.36 -18.21
CA LYS A 197 10.22 -8.00 -18.28
C LYS A 197 11.22 -6.98 -17.71
N PRO A 198 11.23 -5.74 -18.25
CA PRO A 198 12.13 -4.68 -17.78
C PRO A 198 11.96 -4.42 -16.29
N LEU A 199 13.07 -4.28 -15.59
CA LEU A 199 13.16 -3.86 -14.21
C LEU A 199 14.40 -2.98 -14.08
N ASP A 200 14.16 -1.70 -13.84
CA ASP A 200 15.19 -0.70 -13.66
C ASP A 200 15.54 -0.56 -12.19
N GLU A 201 16.82 -0.49 -11.86
CA GLU A 201 17.31 -0.23 -10.51
C GLU A 201 17.76 1.23 -10.42
N LYS A 202 17.31 1.92 -9.36
CA LYS A 202 17.63 3.31 -9.01
C LYS A 202 18.01 3.38 -7.54
N ALA A 203 18.59 4.50 -7.13
CA ALA A 203 18.85 4.81 -5.73
C ALA A 203 18.02 6.04 -5.29
N PRO A 204 17.72 6.24 -4.00
CA PRO A 204 17.07 7.46 -3.49
C PRO A 204 17.81 8.74 -3.90
N ALA A 205 19.15 8.68 -3.98
CA ALA A 205 20.00 9.80 -4.41
C ALA A 205 19.72 10.23 -5.86
N ASP A 206 19.29 9.31 -6.76
CA ASP A 206 18.92 9.65 -8.13
C ASP A 206 17.72 10.60 -8.19
N TYR A 207 16.95 10.65 -7.12
CA TYR A 207 15.80 11.54 -6.93
C TYR A 207 16.09 12.70 -5.95
N GLY A 208 17.34 12.84 -5.50
CA GLY A 208 17.76 13.89 -4.57
C GLY A 208 17.13 13.76 -3.18
N VAL A 209 16.78 12.56 -2.75
CA VAL A 209 16.10 12.31 -1.47
C VAL A 209 17.06 11.74 -0.44
N ASP A 210 17.10 12.40 0.73
CA ASP A 210 17.73 11.88 1.94
C ASP A 210 16.74 10.94 2.66
N THR A 211 17.19 9.71 2.92
CA THR A 211 16.42 8.64 3.59
C THR A 211 16.69 8.56 5.09
N ALA A 212 17.52 9.43 5.65
CA ALA A 212 17.87 9.41 7.07
C ALA A 212 16.61 9.41 7.94
N PRO A 213 16.47 8.45 8.88
CA PRO A 213 15.31 8.34 9.72
C PRO A 213 15.21 9.54 10.70
N ARG A 214 13.99 10.00 10.94
CA ARG A 214 13.68 11.07 11.90
C ARG A 214 13.14 10.53 13.22
N LEU A 215 12.70 9.28 13.22
CA LEU A 215 12.16 8.59 14.38
C LEU A 215 13.11 7.48 14.82
N LYS A 216 13.14 7.22 16.12
CA LYS A 216 13.85 6.09 16.72
C LYS A 216 12.84 5.22 17.46
N ILE A 217 12.72 3.96 17.07
CA ILE A 217 11.95 2.96 17.82
C ILE A 217 12.72 2.67 19.11
N LEU A 218 12.09 2.95 20.26
CA LEU A 218 12.71 2.72 21.58
C LEU A 218 12.49 1.30 22.06
N LYS A 219 11.32 0.71 21.78
CA LYS A 219 10.95 -0.62 22.23
C LYS A 219 9.85 -1.21 21.34
N THR A 220 9.94 -2.49 21.07
CA THR A 220 8.89 -3.31 20.46
C THR A 220 8.53 -4.41 21.43
N GLU A 221 7.23 -4.61 21.67
CA GLU A 221 6.73 -5.68 22.54
C GLU A 221 5.45 -6.30 21.99
N GLU A 222 5.16 -7.53 22.38
CA GLU A 222 3.90 -8.17 21.99
C GLU A 222 2.73 -7.45 22.68
N PRO A 223 1.57 -7.33 22.01
CA PRO A 223 0.38 -6.79 22.63
C PRO A 223 0.01 -7.59 23.88
N SER A 224 -0.39 -6.92 24.95
CA SER A 224 -0.88 -7.59 26.15
C SER A 224 -2.11 -8.45 25.81
N GLY A 225 -2.16 -9.66 26.33
CA GLY A 225 -3.32 -10.55 26.15
C GLY A 225 -4.62 -9.89 26.61
N ARG A 226 -5.65 -9.92 25.78
CA ARG A 226 -6.97 -9.45 26.16
C ARG A 226 -7.62 -10.48 27.08
N LYS A 227 -8.23 -10.02 28.18
CA LYS A 227 -9.10 -10.87 29.00
C LYS A 227 -10.36 -11.23 28.23
N ALA A 228 -10.88 -12.44 28.48
CA ALA A 228 -12.18 -12.81 27.93
C ALA A 228 -13.27 -11.82 28.38
N GLY A 229 -14.20 -11.53 27.47
CA GLY A 229 -15.35 -10.69 27.80
C GLY A 229 -16.29 -11.39 28.79
N VAL A 230 -17.16 -10.62 29.40
CA VAL A 230 -18.21 -11.12 30.33
C VAL A 230 -19.51 -11.28 29.56
N LYS A 231 -20.14 -12.44 29.67
CA LYS A 231 -21.49 -12.63 29.16
C LYS A 231 -22.49 -11.99 30.12
N VAL A 232 -23.38 -11.17 29.60
CA VAL A 232 -24.45 -10.50 30.36
C VAL A 232 -25.78 -11.20 30.16
N ALA A 233 -26.66 -11.10 31.15
CA ALA A 233 -27.96 -11.80 31.13
C ALA A 233 -29.03 -11.06 30.32
N SER A 234 -28.87 -9.73 30.10
CA SER A 234 -29.88 -8.92 29.40
C SER A 234 -29.25 -7.75 28.66
N VAL A 235 -30.00 -7.17 27.71
CA VAL A 235 -29.63 -5.93 27.01
C VAL A 235 -29.51 -4.75 28.00
N ALA A 236 -30.38 -4.67 29.00
CA ALA A 236 -30.33 -3.64 30.02
C ALA A 236 -29.00 -3.68 30.80
N GLU A 237 -28.55 -4.86 31.21
CA GLU A 237 -27.24 -5.05 31.86
C GLU A 237 -26.08 -4.68 30.94
N LEU A 238 -26.17 -5.03 29.63
CA LEU A 238 -25.14 -4.63 28.65
C LEU A 238 -25.02 -3.11 28.57
N VAL A 239 -26.15 -2.42 28.40
CA VAL A 239 -26.18 -0.95 28.32
C VAL A 239 -25.63 -0.31 29.60
N ASP A 240 -26.04 -0.83 30.77
CA ASP A 240 -25.53 -0.34 32.05
C ASP A 240 -24.00 -0.47 32.16
N LYS A 241 -23.45 -1.64 31.83
CA LYS A 241 -22.01 -1.89 31.83
C LYS A 241 -21.25 -1.03 30.82
N LEU A 242 -21.78 -0.86 29.62
CA LEU A 242 -21.15 0.00 28.61
C LEU A 242 -21.14 1.47 29.02
N LYS A 243 -22.21 1.94 29.70
CA LYS A 243 -22.35 3.31 30.15
C LYS A 243 -21.55 3.59 31.43
N ASN A 244 -21.69 2.76 32.45
CA ASN A 244 -21.23 3.04 33.80
C ASN A 244 -19.87 2.40 34.14
N GLU A 245 -19.51 1.24 33.52
CA GLU A 245 -18.21 0.59 33.73
C GLU A 245 -17.21 0.90 32.61
N ALA A 246 -17.64 0.83 31.35
CA ALA A 246 -16.74 1.05 30.21
C ALA A 246 -16.66 2.51 29.74
N GLY A 247 -17.67 3.33 30.03
CA GLY A 247 -17.71 4.74 29.65
C GLY A 247 -17.71 4.98 28.14
N VAL A 248 -18.34 4.09 27.37
CA VAL A 248 -18.39 4.15 25.90
C VAL A 248 -19.76 4.53 25.35
N LEU A 249 -20.76 4.73 26.22
CA LEU A 249 -22.08 5.24 25.91
C LEU A 249 -22.40 6.47 26.72
#